data_04c8c8da66b48abe17bd0d8ca861d6f7
#
_entry.id   04c8c8da66b48abe17bd0d8ca861d6f7
#
_cell.length_a   1.000
_cell.length_b   1.000
_cell.length_c   1.000
_cell.angle_alpha   90.00
_cell.angle_beta   90.00
_cell.angle_gamma   90.00
#
_symmetry.space_group_name_H-M   'P 1'
#
loop_
_entity.id
_entity.type
_entity.pdbx_description
1 polymer ?
#
loop_
_entity_poly.entity_id
_entity_poly.type
_entity_poly.pdbx_seq_one_letter_code
_entity_poly.pdbx_strand_id
1 'polypeptide(L)'
;MRASRFLFATLRETPNDAEVISHQLMLRAGMIRKLASGLYTWLPMGVRVLNKVEAIIHEEMNRAGSLEVLMPVTQPSSLWEESGRFVQYGPELLRFKDRHNNDFVLGPTHEEVITDLARNELKSYKQLPANFYQVQTKFRDEIRPRFGVMRSREFIMKDAYSFHIDQDSLQETYDTMYDAYCRIFTRLGLNFRPVQADTGSIGGSGSHEFHVLASSGEDDIAFSTDSDYAANVEMAEAVLVGERATPTQELKLVETPNQKTIADVSAFLNTEAKDSVKALLVQGVADEKGNVPVVALFLRGDHELNEIKAEKHATIAAPLTFATEEQIAALGLTTGFIGPQGLVEKGLTVIVDRAASVLSDFVAGANEADKHATGVNWERDAQYTEIYDLRNVVEGDVSPDGKGTLQIKRGIEVGHIFQLGKKYSEALGCKVLGKDGKPTVVTMGCYGIGVTRVVASAIEQNFDDKGIIWPLAIAPFEVAIVPMNAHKSPRTLEAAETLYAELQAAGFDVLLDDRDERPGVKFSDLEITGIPHRIVIGEKGLDAGTFEYKGRRDAESVNISKEELLAKIAK
;
A
#
# COMPACT_ATOMS: atom_id res chain seq x y z
N MET A 1 7.93 -27.63 -20.21
CA MET A 1 8.14 -26.61 -21.28
C MET A 1 9.54 -26.75 -21.87
N ARG A 2 9.70 -26.53 -23.19
CA ARG A 2 11.01 -26.52 -23.84
C ARG A 2 11.45 -25.08 -24.09
N ALA A 3 12.70 -24.76 -23.76
CA ALA A 3 13.22 -23.41 -23.92
C ALA A 3 13.34 -23.00 -25.40
N SER A 4 13.61 -23.95 -26.31
CA SER A 4 13.63 -23.70 -27.75
C SER A 4 12.28 -23.25 -28.33
N ARG A 5 11.18 -23.44 -27.59
CA ARG A 5 9.80 -23.03 -27.96
C ARG A 5 9.23 -21.99 -27.03
N PHE A 6 10.08 -21.38 -26.18
CA PHE A 6 9.69 -20.39 -25.20
C PHE A 6 10.36 -19.05 -25.50
N LEU A 7 9.63 -17.96 -25.34
CA LEU A 7 10.19 -16.63 -25.51
C LEU A 7 11.00 -16.23 -24.28
N PHE A 8 12.30 -16.47 -24.29
CA PHE A 8 13.24 -15.84 -23.39
C PHE A 8 13.56 -14.44 -23.89
N ALA A 9 12.97 -13.43 -23.24
CA ALA A 9 13.16 -12.03 -23.61
C ALA A 9 14.05 -11.29 -22.60
N THR A 10 15.11 -11.96 -22.14
CA THR A 10 16.06 -11.42 -21.15
C THR A 10 16.88 -10.28 -21.73
N LEU A 11 17.19 -9.29 -20.91
CA LEU A 11 18.06 -8.16 -21.24
C LEU A 11 19.30 -8.17 -20.35
N ARG A 12 20.46 -7.91 -20.96
CA ARG A 12 21.74 -7.82 -20.23
C ARG A 12 21.86 -6.56 -19.42
N GLU A 13 21.40 -5.45 -19.99
CA GLU A 13 21.47 -4.12 -19.40
C GLU A 13 20.14 -3.71 -18.79
N THR A 14 20.20 -2.91 -17.75
CA THR A 14 19.02 -2.31 -17.12
C THR A 14 18.57 -1.11 -17.95
N PRO A 15 17.30 -1.04 -18.37
CA PRO A 15 16.76 0.15 -19.01
C PRO A 15 16.87 1.39 -18.11
N ASN A 16 17.21 2.54 -18.69
CA ASN A 16 17.51 3.78 -17.96
C ASN A 16 16.30 4.37 -17.23
N ASP A 17 15.08 4.02 -17.60
CA ASP A 17 13.83 4.51 -17.01
C ASP A 17 13.32 3.63 -15.86
N ALA A 18 14.06 2.57 -15.52
CA ALA A 18 13.71 1.67 -14.43
C ALA A 18 14.43 2.09 -13.12
N GLU A 19 13.67 2.59 -12.16
CA GLU A 19 14.21 3.15 -10.90
C GLU A 19 14.34 2.09 -9.80
N VAL A 20 13.27 1.35 -9.50
CA VAL A 20 13.24 0.36 -8.42
C VAL A 20 13.63 -1.02 -8.93
N ILE A 21 14.11 -1.86 -8.01
CA ILE A 21 14.68 -3.18 -8.36
C ILE A 21 13.67 -4.11 -9.04
N SER A 22 12.41 -4.12 -8.62
CA SER A 22 11.38 -4.94 -9.26
C SER A 22 11.15 -4.52 -10.71
N HIS A 23 11.09 -3.23 -11.01
CA HIS A 23 10.94 -2.73 -12.37
C HIS A 23 12.14 -3.12 -13.23
N GLN A 24 13.37 -2.95 -12.72
CA GLN A 24 14.59 -3.34 -13.39
C GLN A 24 14.61 -4.83 -13.72
N LEU A 25 14.35 -5.67 -12.73
CA LEU A 25 14.42 -7.12 -12.89
C LEU A 25 13.27 -7.69 -13.72
N MET A 26 12.05 -7.16 -13.62
CA MET A 26 10.95 -7.60 -14.48
C MET A 26 11.22 -7.34 -15.96
N LEU A 27 11.83 -6.19 -16.30
CA LEU A 27 12.28 -5.91 -17.66
C LEU A 27 13.42 -6.83 -18.08
N ARG A 28 14.45 -6.97 -17.25
CA ARG A 28 15.63 -7.79 -17.57
C ARG A 28 15.32 -9.28 -17.64
N ALA A 29 14.44 -9.78 -16.79
CA ALA A 29 13.99 -11.18 -16.81
C ALA A 29 13.01 -11.48 -17.95
N GLY A 30 12.61 -10.50 -18.76
CA GLY A 30 11.67 -10.70 -19.85
C GLY A 30 10.26 -11.01 -19.38
N MET A 31 9.84 -10.43 -18.28
CA MET A 31 8.48 -10.61 -17.73
C MET A 31 7.49 -9.60 -18.30
N ILE A 32 7.94 -8.37 -18.55
CA ILE A 32 7.10 -7.26 -19.05
C ILE A 32 7.84 -6.46 -20.12
N ARG A 33 7.05 -5.72 -20.91
CA ARG A 33 7.53 -4.65 -21.81
C ARG A 33 6.60 -3.45 -21.70
N LYS A 34 7.19 -2.26 -21.68
CA LYS A 34 6.45 -1.01 -21.65
C LYS A 34 5.81 -0.77 -23.03
N LEU A 35 4.51 -0.57 -23.05
CA LEU A 35 3.76 -0.14 -24.23
C LEU A 35 3.63 1.38 -24.27
N ALA A 36 3.25 1.97 -23.13
CA ALA A 36 3.16 3.41 -22.91
C ALA A 36 3.39 3.70 -21.43
N SER A 37 3.37 4.96 -21.02
CA SER A 37 3.50 5.32 -19.60
C SER A 37 2.40 4.66 -18.78
N GLY A 38 2.80 3.83 -17.81
CA GLY A 38 1.90 3.07 -16.93
C GLY A 38 1.13 1.92 -17.60
N LEU A 39 1.50 1.54 -18.84
CA LEU A 39 0.89 0.42 -19.56
C LEU A 39 1.96 -0.59 -19.96
N TYR A 40 1.78 -1.85 -19.56
CA TYR A 40 2.76 -2.92 -19.77
C TYR A 40 2.13 -4.14 -20.42
N THR A 41 2.86 -4.71 -21.38
CA THR A 41 2.57 -6.05 -21.89
C THR A 41 3.28 -7.07 -21.00
N TRP A 42 2.53 -8.03 -20.48
CA TRP A 42 3.08 -9.17 -19.78
C TRP A 42 3.50 -10.25 -20.77
N LEU A 43 4.79 -10.63 -20.69
CA LEU A 43 5.38 -11.67 -21.55
C LEU A 43 5.18 -13.07 -20.91
N PRO A 44 5.43 -14.15 -21.66
CA PRO A 44 5.17 -15.51 -21.16
C PRO A 44 5.79 -15.83 -19.80
N MET A 45 6.99 -15.34 -19.51
CA MET A 45 7.65 -15.55 -18.21
C MET A 45 6.87 -14.88 -17.08
N GLY A 46 6.43 -13.64 -17.30
CA GLY A 46 5.64 -12.87 -16.31
C GLY A 46 4.24 -13.45 -16.12
N VAL A 47 3.56 -13.86 -17.19
CA VAL A 47 2.23 -14.48 -17.12
C VAL A 47 2.23 -15.76 -16.28
N ARG A 48 3.31 -16.56 -16.37
CA ARG A 48 3.42 -17.77 -15.54
C ARG A 48 3.42 -17.46 -14.05
N VAL A 49 4.14 -16.42 -13.64
CA VAL A 49 4.17 -15.96 -12.25
C VAL A 49 2.81 -15.41 -11.85
N LEU A 50 2.22 -14.56 -12.70
CA LEU A 50 0.90 -13.95 -12.47
C LEU A 50 -0.18 -15.01 -12.25
N ASN A 51 -0.24 -16.03 -13.11
CA ASN A 51 -1.20 -17.14 -12.99
C ASN A 51 -1.04 -17.92 -11.69
N LYS A 52 0.18 -18.10 -11.19
CA LYS A 52 0.42 -18.79 -9.92
C LYS A 52 -0.03 -17.95 -8.72
N VAL A 53 0.19 -16.64 -8.78
CA VAL A 53 -0.34 -15.72 -7.77
C VAL A 53 -1.87 -15.75 -7.77
N GLU A 54 -2.50 -15.66 -8.93
CA GLU A 54 -3.95 -15.73 -9.08
C GLU A 54 -4.53 -17.06 -8.56
N ALA A 55 -3.88 -18.18 -8.86
CA ALA A 55 -4.31 -19.50 -8.39
C ALA A 55 -4.38 -19.57 -6.85
N ILE A 56 -3.36 -19.08 -6.16
CA ILE A 56 -3.36 -19.03 -4.69
C ILE A 56 -4.48 -18.13 -4.17
N ILE A 57 -4.72 -17.00 -4.80
CA ILE A 57 -5.79 -16.08 -4.44
C ILE A 57 -7.17 -16.76 -4.63
N HIS A 58 -7.42 -17.38 -5.77
CA HIS A 58 -8.67 -18.10 -6.03
C HIS A 58 -8.93 -19.21 -5.00
N GLU A 59 -7.92 -20.01 -4.69
CA GLU A 59 -8.05 -21.09 -3.69
C GLU A 59 -8.43 -20.54 -2.31
N GLU A 60 -7.80 -19.48 -1.84
CA GLU A 60 -8.09 -18.91 -0.53
C GLU A 60 -9.42 -18.14 -0.51
N MET A 61 -9.80 -17.48 -1.60
CA MET A 61 -11.13 -16.86 -1.72
C MET A 61 -12.25 -17.91 -1.69
N ASN A 62 -12.08 -19.01 -2.42
CA ASN A 62 -13.02 -20.13 -2.39
C ASN A 62 -13.10 -20.77 -0.99
N ARG A 63 -11.96 -20.94 -0.31
CA ARG A 63 -11.90 -21.44 1.08
C ARG A 63 -12.63 -20.52 2.05
N ALA A 64 -12.56 -19.21 1.84
CA ALA A 64 -13.27 -18.20 2.63
C ALA A 64 -14.78 -18.12 2.32
N GLY A 65 -15.29 -18.92 1.39
CA GLY A 65 -16.70 -18.96 1.01
C GLY A 65 -17.14 -17.84 0.06
N SER A 66 -16.21 -17.12 -0.55
CA SER A 66 -16.53 -16.15 -1.60
C SER A 66 -16.92 -16.83 -2.90
N LEU A 67 -17.88 -16.25 -3.61
CA LEU A 67 -18.36 -16.71 -4.92
C LEU A 67 -17.76 -15.87 -6.04
N GLU A 68 -17.21 -16.52 -7.05
CA GLU A 68 -16.60 -15.84 -8.17
C GLU A 68 -17.65 -15.24 -9.11
N VAL A 69 -17.44 -13.99 -9.51
CA VAL A 69 -18.18 -13.29 -10.56
C VAL A 69 -17.18 -12.65 -11.52
N LEU A 70 -17.63 -12.24 -12.70
CA LEU A 70 -16.84 -11.45 -13.63
C LEU A 70 -17.67 -10.28 -14.13
N MET A 71 -17.30 -9.09 -13.77
CA MET A 71 -18.01 -7.86 -14.09
C MET A 71 -17.28 -7.08 -15.19
N PRO A 72 -17.99 -6.27 -16.01
CA PRO A 72 -17.35 -5.44 -17.02
C PRO A 72 -16.39 -4.41 -16.43
N VAL A 73 -15.27 -4.14 -17.10
CA VAL A 73 -14.38 -3.02 -16.78
C VAL A 73 -14.95 -1.69 -17.25
N THR A 74 -15.68 -1.70 -18.38
CA THR A 74 -16.40 -0.55 -18.90
C THR A 74 -17.73 -0.42 -18.17
N GLN A 75 -17.97 0.73 -17.54
CA GLN A 75 -19.10 0.94 -16.66
C GLN A 75 -19.89 2.17 -17.08
N PRO A 76 -21.23 2.13 -17.00
CA PRO A 76 -22.05 3.31 -17.30
C PRO A 76 -21.82 4.38 -16.23
N SER A 77 -21.70 5.66 -16.65
CA SER A 77 -21.51 6.79 -15.74
C SER A 77 -22.66 6.96 -14.73
N SER A 78 -23.87 6.52 -15.11
CA SER A 78 -25.06 6.66 -14.27
C SER A 78 -24.93 6.01 -12.91
N LEU A 79 -24.24 4.87 -12.79
CA LEU A 79 -24.00 4.22 -11.50
C LEU A 79 -23.07 5.07 -10.60
N TRP A 80 -22.08 5.71 -11.20
CA TRP A 80 -21.14 6.60 -10.54
C TRP A 80 -21.78 7.92 -10.12
N GLU A 81 -22.69 8.43 -10.94
CA GLU A 81 -23.52 9.60 -10.59
C GLU A 81 -24.46 9.28 -9.42
N GLU A 82 -25.09 8.10 -9.43
CA GLU A 82 -25.99 7.63 -8.37
C GLU A 82 -25.26 7.48 -7.02
N SER A 83 -24.01 6.99 -7.01
CA SER A 83 -23.17 6.93 -5.81
C SER A 83 -22.58 8.28 -5.38
N GLY A 84 -22.63 9.30 -6.24
CA GLY A 84 -21.99 10.60 -6.03
C GLY A 84 -20.47 10.61 -6.35
N ARG A 85 -19.89 9.46 -6.69
CA ARG A 85 -18.43 9.36 -6.92
C ARG A 85 -17.99 9.83 -8.30
N PHE A 86 -18.90 10.04 -9.24
CA PHE A 86 -18.54 10.55 -10.57
C PHE A 86 -17.75 11.86 -10.51
N VAL A 87 -18.12 12.75 -9.58
CA VAL A 87 -17.41 14.01 -9.32
C VAL A 87 -16.31 13.82 -8.26
N GLN A 88 -16.62 13.12 -7.16
CA GLN A 88 -15.73 12.99 -6.00
C GLN A 88 -14.43 12.22 -6.31
N TYR A 89 -14.47 11.26 -7.24
CA TYR A 89 -13.28 10.46 -7.58
C TYR A 89 -12.18 11.28 -8.27
N GLY A 90 -12.55 12.38 -8.89
CA GLY A 90 -11.60 13.27 -9.54
C GLY A 90 -11.08 12.78 -10.90
N PRO A 91 -9.92 13.30 -11.34
CA PRO A 91 -9.40 13.09 -12.70
C PRO A 91 -8.85 11.68 -12.97
N GLU A 92 -8.58 10.89 -11.93
CA GLU A 92 -8.14 9.50 -12.09
C GLU A 92 -9.22 8.58 -12.63
N LEU A 93 -10.49 8.99 -12.55
CA LEU A 93 -11.60 8.30 -13.22
C LEU A 93 -11.60 8.66 -14.69
N LEU A 94 -11.16 7.73 -15.55
CA LEU A 94 -11.18 7.94 -17.01
C LEU A 94 -12.61 7.87 -17.53
N ARG A 95 -13.07 8.98 -18.11
CA ARG A 95 -14.40 9.17 -18.67
C ARG A 95 -14.34 9.21 -20.19
N PHE A 96 -15.29 8.58 -20.85
CA PHE A 96 -15.38 8.58 -22.30
C PHE A 96 -16.84 8.41 -22.76
N LYS A 97 -17.07 8.62 -24.05
CA LYS A 97 -18.38 8.42 -24.68
C LYS A 97 -18.34 7.27 -25.67
N ASP A 98 -19.42 6.51 -25.72
CA ASP A 98 -19.61 5.53 -26.79
C ASP A 98 -20.05 6.21 -28.10
N ARG A 99 -20.22 5.41 -29.17
CA ARG A 99 -20.66 5.93 -30.47
C ARG A 99 -22.08 6.51 -30.48
N HIS A 100 -22.88 6.22 -29.47
CA HIS A 100 -24.23 6.78 -29.27
C HIS A 100 -24.23 7.98 -28.35
N ASN A 101 -23.04 8.48 -27.97
CA ASN A 101 -22.84 9.63 -27.09
C ASN A 101 -23.28 9.39 -25.62
N ASN A 102 -23.35 8.13 -25.20
CA ASN A 102 -23.56 7.79 -23.80
C ASN A 102 -22.25 7.90 -23.02
N ASP A 103 -22.34 8.37 -21.78
CA ASP A 103 -21.19 8.52 -20.90
C ASP A 103 -20.85 7.20 -20.19
N PHE A 104 -19.57 6.84 -20.24
CA PHE A 104 -18.98 5.66 -19.60
C PHE A 104 -17.70 6.03 -18.87
N VAL A 105 -17.26 5.11 -18.01
CA VAL A 105 -15.97 5.16 -17.33
C VAL A 105 -15.24 3.83 -17.51
N LEU A 106 -13.90 3.86 -17.49
CA LEU A 106 -13.12 2.66 -17.22
C LEU A 106 -13.03 2.46 -15.72
N GLY A 107 -13.47 1.30 -15.24
CA GLY A 107 -13.60 1.02 -13.81
C GLY A 107 -12.26 1.02 -13.06
N PRO A 108 -12.04 1.97 -12.15
CA PRO A 108 -10.92 1.92 -11.23
C PRO A 108 -11.19 0.96 -10.05
N THR A 109 -12.44 0.62 -9.85
CA THR A 109 -13.01 -0.27 -8.82
C THR A 109 -14.45 -0.63 -9.20
N HIS A 110 -15.14 -1.51 -8.46
CA HIS A 110 -16.44 -2.05 -8.85
C HIS A 110 -17.52 -1.98 -7.75
N GLU A 111 -17.40 -1.11 -6.75
CA GLU A 111 -18.44 -0.96 -5.70
C GLU A 111 -19.81 -0.66 -6.30
N GLU A 112 -19.88 0.23 -7.28
CA GLU A 112 -21.13 0.63 -7.95
C GLU A 112 -21.75 -0.54 -8.71
N VAL A 113 -20.94 -1.27 -9.48
CA VAL A 113 -21.42 -2.38 -10.33
C VAL A 113 -21.91 -3.55 -9.48
N ILE A 114 -21.17 -3.92 -8.43
CA ILE A 114 -21.58 -5.03 -7.58
C ILE A 114 -22.78 -4.67 -6.71
N THR A 115 -22.93 -3.42 -6.31
CA THR A 115 -24.11 -2.95 -5.58
C THR A 115 -25.34 -2.96 -6.48
N ASP A 116 -25.19 -2.59 -7.77
CA ASP A 116 -26.27 -2.73 -8.77
C ASP A 116 -26.68 -4.20 -8.97
N LEU A 117 -25.72 -5.11 -9.07
CA LEU A 117 -26.01 -6.53 -9.12
C LEU A 117 -26.76 -7.00 -7.86
N ALA A 118 -26.27 -6.63 -6.69
CA ALA A 118 -26.86 -7.03 -5.42
C ALA A 118 -28.28 -6.51 -5.23
N ARG A 119 -28.57 -5.24 -5.56
CA ARG A 119 -29.93 -4.67 -5.45
C ARG A 119 -30.95 -5.37 -6.36
N ASN A 120 -30.48 -5.96 -7.46
CA ASN A 120 -31.33 -6.68 -8.41
C ASN A 120 -31.49 -8.17 -8.04
N GLU A 121 -30.47 -8.81 -7.45
CA GLU A 121 -30.46 -10.26 -7.20
C GLU A 121 -30.75 -10.64 -5.73
N LEU A 122 -30.36 -9.81 -4.75
CA LEU A 122 -30.59 -10.07 -3.33
C LEU A 122 -31.93 -9.46 -2.88
N LYS A 123 -32.87 -10.30 -2.47
CA LYS A 123 -34.23 -9.88 -2.10
C LYS A 123 -34.59 -10.17 -0.65
N SER A 124 -33.92 -11.09 0.01
CA SER A 124 -34.24 -11.56 1.34
C SER A 124 -33.00 -11.71 2.21
N TYR A 125 -33.15 -11.45 3.50
CA TYR A 125 -32.13 -11.69 4.52
C TYR A 125 -31.59 -13.13 4.50
N LYS A 126 -32.38 -14.09 3.97
CA LYS A 126 -31.98 -15.50 3.84
C LYS A 126 -30.85 -15.73 2.83
N GLN A 127 -30.60 -14.75 1.95
CA GLN A 127 -29.50 -14.79 0.99
C GLN A 127 -28.21 -14.16 1.56
N LEU A 128 -28.27 -13.62 2.79
CA LEU A 128 -27.14 -12.99 3.48
C LEU A 128 -26.57 -13.90 4.59
N PRO A 129 -25.27 -13.81 4.90
CA PRO A 129 -24.30 -12.97 4.22
C PRO A 129 -23.97 -13.49 2.81
N ALA A 130 -23.67 -12.59 1.89
CA ALA A 130 -23.18 -12.94 0.56
C ALA A 130 -21.82 -12.27 0.33
N ASN A 131 -20.89 -12.97 -0.27
CA ASN A 131 -19.55 -12.46 -0.57
C ASN A 131 -19.19 -12.86 -2.00
N PHE A 132 -18.93 -11.87 -2.86
CA PHE A 132 -18.59 -12.07 -4.27
C PHE A 132 -17.20 -11.52 -4.55
N TYR A 133 -16.43 -12.20 -5.40
CA TYR A 133 -15.12 -11.70 -5.79
C TYR A 133 -14.87 -11.88 -7.28
N GLN A 134 -13.96 -11.12 -7.82
CA GLN A 134 -13.41 -11.26 -9.15
C GLN A 134 -11.90 -11.01 -9.16
N VAL A 135 -11.23 -11.50 -10.20
CA VAL A 135 -9.90 -11.06 -10.62
C VAL A 135 -10.08 -10.36 -11.96
N GLN A 136 -9.90 -9.06 -11.99
CA GLN A 136 -10.28 -8.22 -13.12
C GLN A 136 -9.30 -7.06 -13.32
N THR A 137 -9.13 -6.67 -14.57
CA THR A 137 -8.40 -5.44 -14.96
C THR A 137 -9.10 -4.20 -14.41
N LYS A 138 -8.30 -3.30 -13.87
CA LYS A 138 -8.69 -1.95 -13.45
C LYS A 138 -7.91 -0.92 -14.24
N PHE A 139 -8.48 0.27 -14.37
CA PHE A 139 -7.80 1.41 -14.96
C PHE A 139 -7.95 2.63 -14.05
N ARG A 140 -6.82 3.24 -13.70
CA ARG A 140 -6.74 4.53 -12.99
C ARG A 140 -5.88 5.47 -13.81
N ASP A 141 -6.41 6.63 -14.16
CA ASP A 141 -5.67 7.61 -14.98
C ASP A 141 -4.65 8.37 -14.11
N GLU A 142 -3.72 7.59 -13.56
CA GLU A 142 -2.66 8.06 -12.67
C GLU A 142 -1.80 9.12 -13.37
N ILE A 143 -1.67 10.29 -12.75
CA ILE A 143 -0.93 11.42 -13.33
C ILE A 143 0.58 11.16 -13.45
N ARG A 144 1.14 10.35 -12.55
CA ARG A 144 2.57 10.01 -12.50
C ARG A 144 2.77 8.51 -12.30
N PRO A 145 2.51 7.68 -13.30
CA PRO A 145 2.82 6.27 -13.23
C PRO A 145 4.33 6.08 -13.02
N ARG A 146 4.70 5.22 -12.08
CA ARG A 146 6.09 4.97 -11.72
C ARG A 146 6.29 3.56 -11.18
N PHE A 147 7.56 3.13 -11.06
CA PHE A 147 7.93 1.84 -10.48
C PHE A 147 7.35 0.62 -11.21
N GLY A 148 7.27 0.70 -12.56
CA GLY A 148 6.75 -0.38 -13.38
C GLY A 148 5.31 -0.73 -13.07
N VAL A 149 5.04 -2.00 -12.76
CA VAL A 149 3.68 -2.48 -12.45
C VAL A 149 3.23 -2.19 -11.02
N MET A 150 4.08 -1.62 -10.18
CA MET A 150 3.70 -1.24 -8.82
C MET A 150 2.70 -0.07 -8.79
N ARG A 151 2.88 0.92 -9.67
CA ARG A 151 1.99 2.07 -9.82
C ARG A 151 1.72 2.35 -11.29
N SER A 152 1.09 1.37 -11.95
CA SER A 152 0.68 1.43 -13.35
C SER A 152 -0.75 1.98 -13.48
N ARG A 153 -1.11 2.42 -14.67
CA ARG A 153 -2.46 2.93 -14.98
C ARG A 153 -3.45 1.78 -15.21
N GLU A 154 -3.01 0.71 -15.85
CA GLU A 154 -3.79 -0.52 -16.01
C GLU A 154 -3.11 -1.64 -15.21
N PHE A 155 -3.90 -2.37 -14.43
CA PHE A 155 -3.42 -3.41 -13.51
C PHE A 155 -4.52 -4.43 -13.22
N ILE A 156 -4.12 -5.58 -12.68
CA ILE A 156 -5.04 -6.63 -12.26
C ILE A 156 -5.24 -6.56 -10.76
N MET A 157 -6.49 -6.56 -10.34
CA MET A 157 -6.89 -6.57 -8.94
C MET A 157 -7.83 -7.75 -8.67
N LYS A 158 -7.64 -8.45 -7.55
CA LYS A 158 -8.69 -9.23 -6.93
C LYS A 158 -9.50 -8.27 -6.06
N ASP A 159 -10.76 -8.13 -6.35
CA ASP A 159 -11.69 -7.34 -5.56
C ASP A 159 -12.89 -8.20 -5.14
N ALA A 160 -13.19 -8.15 -3.85
CA ALA A 160 -14.33 -8.85 -3.26
C ALA A 160 -15.23 -7.86 -2.54
N TYR A 161 -16.51 -8.20 -2.47
CA TYR A 161 -17.56 -7.37 -1.89
C TYR A 161 -18.51 -8.25 -1.11
N SER A 162 -18.80 -7.88 0.13
CA SER A 162 -19.71 -8.62 0.98
C SER A 162 -20.93 -7.81 1.37
N PHE A 163 -22.05 -8.50 1.55
CA PHE A 163 -23.36 -7.92 1.85
C PHE A 163 -23.93 -8.59 3.08
N HIS A 164 -24.41 -7.78 4.02
CA HIS A 164 -24.81 -8.21 5.36
C HIS A 164 -26.09 -7.55 5.80
N ILE A 165 -26.81 -8.22 6.71
CA ILE A 165 -28.01 -7.67 7.32
C ILE A 165 -27.67 -6.59 8.36
N ASP A 166 -26.53 -6.70 9.02
CA ASP A 166 -26.07 -5.82 10.09
C ASP A 166 -24.54 -5.77 10.19
N GLN A 167 -24.07 -4.95 11.13
CA GLN A 167 -22.65 -4.71 11.38
C GLN A 167 -21.96 -5.94 11.98
N ASP A 168 -22.63 -6.72 12.81
CA ASP A 168 -22.03 -7.91 13.43
C ASP A 168 -21.69 -8.96 12.36
N SER A 169 -22.61 -9.19 11.43
CA SER A 169 -22.38 -10.07 10.28
C SER A 169 -21.23 -9.58 9.38
N LEU A 170 -21.11 -8.25 9.18
CA LEU A 170 -19.99 -7.67 8.45
C LEU A 170 -18.68 -7.96 9.18
N GLN A 171 -18.63 -7.79 10.51
CA GLN A 171 -17.41 -8.02 11.29
C GLN A 171 -16.93 -9.47 11.16
N GLU A 172 -17.83 -10.45 11.21
CA GLU A 172 -17.47 -11.87 11.04
C GLU A 172 -16.81 -12.14 9.67
N THR A 173 -17.38 -11.58 8.61
CA THR A 173 -16.80 -11.74 7.26
C THR A 173 -15.49 -10.94 7.12
N TYR A 174 -15.41 -9.75 7.71
CA TYR A 174 -14.20 -8.95 7.73
C TYR A 174 -13.03 -9.72 8.38
N ASP A 175 -13.27 -10.36 9.52
CA ASP A 175 -12.28 -11.20 10.20
C ASP A 175 -11.89 -12.42 9.36
N THR A 176 -12.85 -13.06 8.72
CA THR A 176 -12.60 -14.18 7.78
C THR A 176 -11.72 -13.73 6.61
N MET A 177 -11.97 -12.55 6.04
CA MET A 177 -11.19 -12.01 4.95
C MET A 177 -9.79 -11.56 5.40
N TYR A 178 -9.67 -11.01 6.60
CA TYR A 178 -8.38 -10.71 7.21
C TYR A 178 -7.50 -11.96 7.31
N ASP A 179 -8.05 -13.04 7.83
CA ASP A 179 -7.34 -14.33 7.94
C ASP A 179 -7.01 -14.93 6.57
N ALA A 180 -7.93 -14.82 5.59
CA ALA A 180 -7.67 -15.26 4.22
C ALA A 180 -6.50 -14.49 3.58
N TYR A 181 -6.41 -13.18 3.79
CA TYR A 181 -5.30 -12.35 3.30
C TYR A 181 -3.97 -12.75 3.95
N CYS A 182 -3.97 -12.96 5.26
CA CYS A 182 -2.80 -13.48 5.96
C CYS A 182 -2.32 -14.81 5.36
N ARG A 183 -3.23 -15.74 5.05
CA ARG A 183 -2.88 -17.00 4.40
C ARG A 183 -2.37 -16.79 2.98
N ILE A 184 -3.00 -15.94 2.18
CA ILE A 184 -2.57 -15.62 0.81
C ILE A 184 -1.13 -15.12 0.82
N PHE A 185 -0.82 -14.09 1.58
CA PHE A 185 0.52 -13.50 1.58
C PHE A 185 1.57 -14.42 2.19
N THR A 186 1.21 -15.23 3.18
CA THR A 186 2.10 -16.27 3.72
C THR A 186 2.41 -17.35 2.68
N ARG A 187 1.40 -17.85 1.96
CA ARG A 187 1.58 -18.84 0.88
C ARG A 187 2.41 -18.29 -0.29
N LEU A 188 2.31 -16.98 -0.55
CA LEU A 188 3.14 -16.29 -1.54
C LEU A 188 4.59 -16.08 -1.08
N GLY A 189 4.91 -16.43 0.17
CA GLY A 189 6.26 -16.29 0.74
C GLY A 189 6.65 -14.84 1.05
N LEU A 190 5.68 -13.96 1.30
CA LEU A 190 5.92 -12.54 1.58
C LEU A 190 6.09 -12.27 3.08
N ASN A 191 7.03 -11.40 3.41
CA ASN A 191 7.11 -10.79 4.73
C ASN A 191 6.22 -9.53 4.73
N PHE A 192 5.07 -9.63 5.37
CA PHE A 192 4.05 -8.59 5.36
C PHE A 192 3.59 -8.22 6.78
N ARG A 193 2.91 -7.07 6.86
CA ARG A 193 2.24 -6.61 8.08
C ARG A 193 0.85 -6.09 7.76
N PRO A 194 -0.20 -6.60 8.43
CA PRO A 194 -1.49 -5.91 8.49
C PRO A 194 -1.37 -4.69 9.40
N VAL A 195 -1.89 -3.56 8.95
CA VAL A 195 -1.85 -2.30 9.70
C VAL A 195 -3.20 -1.61 9.66
N GLN A 196 -3.54 -0.90 10.73
CA GLN A 196 -4.70 -0.02 10.72
C GLN A 196 -4.49 1.14 9.76
N ALA A 197 -5.50 1.46 8.98
CA ALA A 197 -5.43 2.45 7.92
C ALA A 197 -6.66 3.37 7.89
N ASP A 198 -6.51 4.51 7.22
CA ASP A 198 -7.63 5.38 6.88
C ASP A 198 -8.46 4.78 5.74
N THR A 199 -9.76 5.07 5.73
CA THR A 199 -10.66 4.56 4.69
C THR A 199 -10.63 5.38 3.40
N GLY A 200 -10.03 6.56 3.42
CA GLY A 200 -9.89 7.44 2.26
C GLY A 200 -11.20 7.74 1.53
N SER A 201 -11.12 7.92 0.22
CA SER A 201 -12.28 8.22 -0.64
C SER A 201 -13.29 7.06 -0.76
N ILE A 202 -12.89 5.82 -0.45
CA ILE A 202 -13.77 4.67 -0.41
C ILE A 202 -14.78 4.84 0.71
N GLY A 203 -14.34 5.34 1.88
CA GLY A 203 -15.17 5.59 3.05
C GLY A 203 -15.43 4.33 3.88
N GLY A 204 -16.24 4.48 4.92
CA GLY A 204 -16.55 3.40 5.85
C GLY A 204 -16.05 3.69 7.27
N SER A 205 -16.17 2.70 8.18
CA SER A 205 -15.88 2.86 9.60
C SER A 205 -14.54 2.31 10.07
N GLY A 206 -13.86 1.52 9.23
CA GLY A 206 -12.57 0.93 9.56
C GLY A 206 -11.95 0.19 8.39
N SER A 207 -10.63 0.09 8.39
CA SER A 207 -9.88 -0.62 7.38
C SER A 207 -8.55 -1.13 7.90
N HIS A 208 -8.01 -2.16 7.21
CA HIS A 208 -6.65 -2.65 7.35
C HIS A 208 -5.97 -2.74 6.00
N GLU A 209 -4.78 -2.20 5.93
CA GLU A 209 -3.85 -2.40 4.81
C GLU A 209 -2.91 -3.57 5.11
N PHE A 210 -2.51 -4.27 4.06
CA PHE A 210 -1.48 -5.31 4.12
C PHE A 210 -0.26 -4.80 3.37
N HIS A 211 0.83 -4.57 4.10
CA HIS A 211 2.07 -4.02 3.57
C HIS A 211 3.16 -5.07 3.48
N VAL A 212 3.78 -5.17 2.33
CA VAL A 212 5.05 -5.88 2.13
C VAL A 212 6.18 -4.95 2.50
N LEU A 213 7.04 -5.37 3.43
CA LEU A 213 8.14 -4.54 3.92
C LEU A 213 9.27 -4.48 2.88
N ALA A 214 9.50 -3.30 2.33
CA ALA A 214 10.55 -3.06 1.35
C ALA A 214 10.99 -1.60 1.37
N SER A 215 12.28 -1.33 1.16
CA SER A 215 12.83 0.03 1.14
C SER A 215 12.26 0.92 0.04
N SER A 216 11.75 0.31 -1.04
CA SER A 216 11.07 0.98 -2.14
C SER A 216 9.59 1.27 -1.88
N GLY A 217 9.07 0.91 -0.69
CA GLY A 217 7.69 1.22 -0.31
C GLY A 217 7.39 2.71 -0.30
N GLU A 218 6.15 3.08 -0.60
CA GLU A 218 5.72 4.48 -0.62
C GLU A 218 5.16 4.92 0.72
N ASP A 219 4.66 3.99 1.55
CA ASP A 219 4.01 4.29 2.81
C ASP A 219 4.94 4.07 4.00
N ASP A 220 4.82 4.95 4.98
CA ASP A 220 5.51 4.84 6.25
C ASP A 220 4.62 4.12 7.26
N ILE A 221 5.11 3.00 7.79
CA ILE A 221 4.41 2.13 8.72
C ILE A 221 5.09 2.18 10.08
N ALA A 222 4.31 2.47 11.13
CA ALA A 222 4.76 2.47 12.50
C ALA A 222 4.49 1.11 13.16
N PHE A 223 5.52 0.53 13.79
CA PHE A 223 5.45 -0.74 14.52
C PHE A 223 5.91 -0.56 15.93
N SER A 224 5.28 -1.29 16.87
CA SER A 224 5.84 -1.45 18.21
C SER A 224 7.09 -2.35 18.21
N THR A 225 8.08 -2.02 19.06
CA THR A 225 9.23 -2.88 19.32
C THR A 225 8.87 -4.13 20.11
N ASP A 226 7.80 -4.09 20.93
CA ASP A 226 7.52 -5.07 21.98
C ASP A 226 6.11 -5.67 21.89
N SER A 227 5.35 -5.34 20.84
CA SER A 227 4.00 -5.88 20.61
C SER A 227 3.70 -6.03 19.11
N ASP A 228 2.51 -6.57 18.80
CA ASP A 228 2.01 -6.69 17.43
C ASP A 228 1.35 -5.40 16.90
N TYR A 229 1.40 -4.30 17.66
CA TYR A 229 0.84 -3.04 17.20
C TYR A 229 1.53 -2.59 15.91
N ALA A 230 0.72 -2.31 14.90
CA ALA A 230 1.16 -1.72 13.63
C ALA A 230 0.05 -0.84 13.05
N ALA A 231 0.44 0.33 12.54
CA ALA A 231 -0.48 1.26 11.88
C ALA A 231 0.25 2.05 10.80
N ASN A 232 -0.48 2.47 9.77
CA ASN A 232 0.01 3.52 8.88
C ASN A 232 0.27 4.78 9.71
N VAL A 233 1.37 5.49 9.43
CA VAL A 233 1.75 6.71 10.17
C VAL A 233 0.62 7.73 10.19
N GLU A 234 -0.18 7.80 9.13
CA GLU A 234 -1.37 8.67 9.05
C GLU A 234 -2.43 8.35 10.12
N MET A 235 -2.47 7.11 10.61
CA MET A 235 -3.46 6.63 11.60
C MET A 235 -2.87 6.38 12.97
N ALA A 236 -1.56 6.22 13.09
CA ALA A 236 -0.91 5.89 14.34
C ALA A 236 -1.11 7.03 15.36
N GLU A 237 -1.66 6.70 16.53
CA GLU A 237 -1.90 7.66 17.61
C GLU A 237 -0.57 8.12 18.22
N ALA A 238 -0.40 9.43 18.34
CA ALA A 238 0.70 10.03 19.10
C ALA A 238 0.28 10.16 20.57
N VAL A 239 0.83 9.30 21.43
CA VAL A 239 0.47 9.25 22.84
C VAL A 239 1.04 10.46 23.58
N LEU A 240 0.26 11.04 24.49
CA LEU A 240 0.75 12.07 25.39
C LEU A 240 1.75 11.45 26.39
N VAL A 241 2.96 11.98 26.41
CA VAL A 241 4.02 11.52 27.32
C VAL A 241 4.55 12.68 28.16
N GLY A 242 4.65 12.45 29.45
CA GLY A 242 5.17 13.42 30.41
C GLY A 242 4.13 14.40 30.94
N GLU A 243 4.58 15.21 31.87
CA GLU A 243 3.81 16.29 32.48
C GLU A 243 4.53 17.62 32.23
N ARG A 244 3.76 18.70 32.20
CA ARG A 244 4.30 20.03 32.04
C ARG A 244 5.18 20.40 33.24
N ALA A 245 6.41 20.78 32.96
CA ALA A 245 7.32 21.26 34.01
C ALA A 245 6.86 22.62 34.54
N THR A 246 7.22 22.94 35.80
CA THR A 246 6.98 24.26 36.38
C THR A 246 7.77 25.31 35.59
N PRO A 247 7.14 26.46 35.21
CA PRO A 247 7.84 27.55 34.56
C PRO A 247 9.04 28.07 35.35
N THR A 248 10.16 28.23 34.70
CA THR A 248 11.40 28.75 35.31
C THR A 248 11.87 30.07 34.70
N GLN A 249 11.32 30.45 33.54
CA GLN A 249 11.68 31.65 32.80
C GLN A 249 10.51 32.64 32.73
N GLU A 250 10.84 33.91 32.68
CA GLU A 250 9.88 34.97 32.37
C GLU A 250 9.70 35.08 30.86
N LEU A 251 8.50 35.51 30.44
CA LEU A 251 8.23 35.86 29.06
C LEU A 251 9.12 37.04 28.62
N LYS A 252 9.83 36.87 27.51
CA LYS A 252 10.66 37.92 26.89
C LYS A 252 10.37 38.00 25.41
N LEU A 253 10.20 39.23 24.90
CA LEU A 253 10.16 39.51 23.48
C LEU A 253 11.58 39.69 22.95
N VAL A 254 11.88 39.09 21.82
CA VAL A 254 13.20 39.11 21.18
C VAL A 254 13.03 39.51 19.71
N GLU A 255 13.85 40.47 19.27
CA GLU A 255 13.95 40.86 17.87
C GLU A 255 14.61 39.71 17.06
N THR A 256 13.91 39.23 16.04
CA THR A 256 14.33 38.12 15.19
C THR A 256 14.10 38.48 13.72
N PRO A 257 14.81 39.50 13.19
CA PRO A 257 14.54 40.03 11.87
C PRO A 257 14.71 38.96 10.78
N ASN A 258 13.69 38.80 9.96
CA ASN A 258 13.63 37.82 8.86
C ASN A 258 13.72 36.34 9.27
N GLN A 259 13.63 35.99 10.55
CA GLN A 259 13.64 34.61 11.01
C GLN A 259 12.18 34.07 11.03
N LYS A 260 11.79 33.30 10.02
CA LYS A 260 10.40 32.86 9.83
C LYS A 260 10.18 31.35 10.06
N THR A 261 11.20 30.54 9.80
CA THR A 261 11.11 29.09 9.97
C THR A 261 11.61 28.65 11.35
N ILE A 262 11.14 27.52 11.82
CA ILE A 262 11.63 26.93 13.09
C ILE A 262 13.15 26.76 13.06
N ALA A 263 13.72 26.33 11.92
CA ALA A 263 15.16 26.16 11.77
C ALA A 263 15.92 27.50 11.92
N ASP A 264 15.42 28.56 11.26
CA ASP A 264 16.05 29.90 11.36
C ASP A 264 15.97 30.45 12.76
N VAL A 265 14.79 30.38 13.39
CA VAL A 265 14.57 30.87 14.76
C VAL A 265 15.43 30.11 15.76
N SER A 266 15.47 28.78 15.66
CA SER A 266 16.26 27.93 16.55
C SER A 266 17.76 28.23 16.43
N ALA A 267 18.27 28.41 15.21
CA ALA A 267 19.65 28.77 14.96
C ALA A 267 19.98 30.20 15.51
N PHE A 268 19.07 31.15 15.28
CA PHE A 268 19.25 32.54 15.73
C PHE A 268 19.26 32.69 17.25
N LEU A 269 18.33 31.98 17.93
CA LEU A 269 18.19 31.99 19.39
C LEU A 269 19.05 30.97 20.11
N ASN A 270 19.78 30.14 19.38
CA ASN A 270 20.58 29.02 19.90
C ASN A 270 19.75 28.08 20.81
N THR A 271 18.58 27.67 20.31
CA THR A 271 17.65 26.73 20.96
C THR A 271 17.43 25.51 20.07
N GLU A 272 16.88 24.43 20.61
CA GLU A 272 16.50 23.28 19.79
C GLU A 272 15.07 23.45 19.25
N ALA A 273 14.77 22.85 18.09
CA ALA A 273 13.44 22.91 17.50
C ALA A 273 12.35 22.35 18.44
N LYS A 274 12.69 21.32 19.23
CA LYS A 274 11.78 20.73 20.21
C LYS A 274 11.36 21.66 21.36
N ASP A 275 12.12 22.74 21.59
CA ASP A 275 11.85 23.73 22.65
C ASP A 275 10.98 24.89 22.12
N SER A 276 10.42 24.75 20.95
CA SER A 276 9.56 25.75 20.32
C SER A 276 8.19 25.17 19.92
N VAL A 277 7.22 26.05 19.71
CA VAL A 277 5.96 25.72 19.08
C VAL A 277 5.83 26.45 17.76
N LYS A 278 5.27 25.77 16.75
CA LYS A 278 4.91 26.35 15.46
C LYS A 278 3.40 26.45 15.30
N ALA A 279 2.98 27.56 14.71
CA ALA A 279 1.59 27.83 14.42
C ALA A 279 1.25 27.47 12.97
N LEU A 280 0.14 26.77 12.78
CA LEU A 280 -0.47 26.51 11.48
C LEU A 280 -1.93 27.01 11.55
N LEU A 281 -2.28 27.94 10.66
CA LEU A 281 -3.65 28.44 10.59
C LEU A 281 -4.40 27.75 9.46
N VAL A 282 -5.53 27.15 9.78
CA VAL A 282 -6.37 26.39 8.84
C VAL A 282 -7.80 26.95 8.81
N GLN A 283 -8.52 26.67 7.74
CA GLN A 283 -9.91 27.02 7.62
C GLN A 283 -10.76 26.07 8.48
N GLY A 284 -11.67 26.63 9.26
CA GLY A 284 -12.66 25.88 10.02
C GLY A 284 -13.91 25.58 9.20
N VAL A 285 -14.81 24.81 9.79
CA VAL A 285 -16.13 24.51 9.22
C VAL A 285 -16.92 25.82 9.09
N ALA A 286 -17.48 26.08 7.92
CA ALA A 286 -18.32 27.25 7.68
C ALA A 286 -19.54 27.25 8.60
N ASP A 287 -19.89 28.43 9.14
CA ASP A 287 -21.10 28.62 9.92
C ASP A 287 -22.36 28.60 9.02
N GLU A 288 -23.55 28.67 9.64
CA GLU A 288 -24.85 28.70 8.92
C GLU A 288 -24.98 29.88 7.94
N LYS A 289 -24.17 30.92 8.09
CA LYS A 289 -24.16 32.12 7.22
C LYS A 289 -23.10 32.03 6.12
N GLY A 290 -22.31 30.93 6.09
CA GLY A 290 -21.24 30.72 5.14
C GLY A 290 -19.92 31.40 5.50
N ASN A 291 -19.76 31.93 6.71
CA ASN A 291 -18.48 32.46 7.15
C ASN A 291 -17.54 31.30 7.52
N VAL A 292 -16.32 31.35 7.03
CA VAL A 292 -15.28 30.36 7.30
C VAL A 292 -14.36 30.89 8.41
N PRO A 293 -14.46 30.35 9.65
CA PRO A 293 -13.56 30.76 10.73
C PRO A 293 -12.13 30.28 10.49
N VAL A 294 -11.16 30.91 11.12
CA VAL A 294 -9.78 30.43 11.17
C VAL A 294 -9.56 29.67 12.47
N VAL A 295 -8.97 28.50 12.38
CA VAL A 295 -8.56 27.66 13.51
C VAL A 295 -7.03 27.68 13.60
N ALA A 296 -6.49 27.89 14.78
CA ALA A 296 -5.06 27.91 15.02
C ALA A 296 -4.60 26.56 15.61
N LEU A 297 -3.67 25.91 14.93
CA LEU A 297 -3.06 24.66 15.38
C LEU A 297 -1.65 24.92 15.86
N PHE A 298 -1.29 24.40 17.03
CA PHE A 298 0.06 24.53 17.58
C PHE A 298 0.70 23.16 17.78
N LEU A 299 1.83 22.95 17.11
CA LEU A 299 2.64 21.75 17.21
C LEU A 299 4.01 22.07 17.80
N ARG A 300 4.66 21.07 18.41
CA ARG A 300 6.08 21.19 18.77
C ARG A 300 6.93 21.42 17.51
N GLY A 301 7.94 22.25 17.58
CA GLY A 301 8.64 22.74 16.41
C GLY A 301 9.30 21.67 15.53
N ASP A 302 9.68 20.54 16.11
CA ASP A 302 10.27 19.39 15.40
C ASP A 302 9.24 18.38 14.86
N HIS A 303 7.93 18.60 15.07
CA HIS A 303 6.87 17.70 14.62
C HIS A 303 6.15 18.21 13.38
N GLU A 304 5.60 17.29 12.57
CA GLU A 304 4.84 17.60 11.37
C GLU A 304 3.34 17.35 11.57
N LEU A 305 2.52 18.23 10.98
CA LEU A 305 1.07 18.10 11.00
C LEU A 305 0.64 16.82 10.26
N ASN A 306 -0.27 16.09 10.86
CA ASN A 306 -1.02 15.05 10.20
C ASN A 306 -2.38 15.63 9.77
N GLU A 307 -2.52 15.91 8.49
CA GLU A 307 -3.72 16.54 7.93
C GLU A 307 -4.96 15.66 8.12
N ILE A 308 -4.83 14.35 7.96
CA ILE A 308 -5.92 13.38 8.14
C ILE A 308 -6.46 13.37 9.58
N LYS A 309 -5.57 13.45 10.57
CA LYS A 309 -5.99 13.58 11.98
C LYS A 309 -6.67 14.91 12.23
N ALA A 310 -6.13 16.00 11.69
CA ALA A 310 -6.70 17.33 11.85
C ALA A 310 -8.09 17.43 11.23
N GLU A 311 -8.32 16.86 10.04
CA GLU A 311 -9.63 16.83 9.37
C GLU A 311 -10.72 16.09 10.16
N LYS A 312 -10.34 15.18 11.05
CA LYS A 312 -11.31 14.48 11.92
C LYS A 312 -11.81 15.34 13.07
N HIS A 313 -11.19 16.48 13.31
CA HIS A 313 -11.66 17.41 14.33
C HIS A 313 -12.88 18.20 13.85
N ALA A 314 -13.93 18.24 14.66
CA ALA A 314 -15.24 18.79 14.27
C ALA A 314 -15.23 20.27 13.84
N THR A 315 -14.22 21.05 14.25
CA THR A 315 -14.11 22.47 13.91
C THR A 315 -13.27 22.75 12.66
N ILE A 316 -12.59 21.77 12.11
CA ILE A 316 -11.69 21.92 10.95
C ILE A 316 -12.42 21.51 9.68
N ALA A 317 -12.27 22.30 8.62
CA ALA A 317 -12.84 21.95 7.32
C ALA A 317 -12.11 20.75 6.69
N ALA A 318 -12.86 19.86 6.07
CA ALA A 318 -12.34 18.76 5.27
C ALA A 318 -12.78 18.92 3.80
N PRO A 319 -11.85 18.83 2.84
CA PRO A 319 -10.41 18.64 3.00
C PRO A 319 -9.72 19.82 3.68
N LEU A 320 -8.64 19.54 4.43
CA LEU A 320 -7.89 20.58 5.15
C LEU A 320 -7.37 21.63 4.16
N THR A 321 -7.64 22.88 4.49
CA THR A 321 -7.20 24.03 3.71
C THR A 321 -6.54 25.03 4.64
N PHE A 322 -5.34 25.47 4.32
CA PHE A 322 -4.66 26.50 5.09
C PHE A 322 -5.37 27.87 4.91
N ALA A 323 -5.34 28.67 5.96
CA ALA A 323 -5.85 30.04 5.89
C ALA A 323 -5.08 30.86 4.87
N THR A 324 -5.78 31.72 4.14
CA THR A 324 -5.13 32.61 3.17
C THR A 324 -4.39 33.77 3.87
N GLU A 325 -3.45 34.39 3.18
CA GLU A 325 -2.74 35.58 3.72
C GLU A 325 -3.71 36.73 4.06
N GLU A 326 -4.81 36.89 3.31
CA GLU A 326 -5.85 37.86 3.60
C GLU A 326 -6.59 37.55 4.91
N GLN A 327 -6.91 36.26 5.16
CA GLN A 327 -7.53 35.82 6.40
C GLN A 327 -6.60 36.03 7.60
N ILE A 328 -5.31 35.74 7.44
CA ILE A 328 -4.28 35.94 8.47
C ILE A 328 -4.10 37.42 8.76
N ALA A 329 -3.98 38.25 7.74
CA ALA A 329 -3.84 39.71 7.88
C ALA A 329 -5.09 40.36 8.52
N ALA A 330 -6.30 39.86 8.22
CA ALA A 330 -7.54 40.36 8.84
C ALA A 330 -7.58 40.12 10.36
N LEU A 331 -6.83 39.13 10.87
CA LEU A 331 -6.66 38.87 12.30
C LEU A 331 -5.56 39.74 12.94
N GLY A 332 -4.88 40.55 12.15
CA GLY A 332 -3.72 41.34 12.60
C GLY A 332 -2.49 40.49 12.89
N LEU A 333 -2.33 39.38 12.17
CA LEU A 333 -1.24 38.43 12.30
C LEU A 333 -0.31 38.49 11.08
N THR A 334 0.94 38.06 11.25
CA THR A 334 1.94 38.00 10.17
C THR A 334 2.53 36.58 10.10
N THR A 335 2.43 35.94 8.94
CA THR A 335 2.98 34.59 8.69
C THR A 335 4.47 34.54 9.03
N GLY A 336 4.87 33.52 9.76
CA GLY A 336 6.24 33.32 10.25
C GLY A 336 6.49 33.86 11.67
N PHE A 337 5.56 34.66 12.24
CA PHE A 337 5.71 35.28 13.56
C PHE A 337 4.47 35.04 14.46
N ILE A 338 3.64 34.05 14.12
CA ILE A 338 2.42 33.75 14.85
C ILE A 338 2.74 32.94 16.11
N GLY A 339 2.23 33.40 17.25
CA GLY A 339 2.30 32.75 18.54
C GLY A 339 0.92 32.56 19.17
N PRO A 340 0.83 31.75 20.23
CA PRO A 340 -0.47 31.42 20.85
C PRO A 340 -1.07 32.54 21.71
N GLN A 341 -0.27 33.56 22.04
CA GLN A 341 -0.67 34.63 22.97
C GLN A 341 -1.84 35.44 22.39
N GLY A 342 -2.91 35.58 23.17
CA GLY A 342 -4.06 36.43 22.84
C GLY A 342 -4.97 35.92 21.71
N LEU A 343 -4.77 34.71 21.17
CA LEU A 343 -5.60 34.19 20.07
C LEU A 343 -6.99 33.75 20.53
N VAL A 344 -7.10 33.13 21.69
CA VAL A 344 -8.40 32.76 22.28
C VAL A 344 -9.20 34.00 22.60
N GLU A 345 -8.58 35.05 23.13
CA GLU A 345 -9.21 36.33 23.43
C GLU A 345 -9.68 37.07 22.15
N LYS A 346 -9.03 36.81 21.02
CA LYS A 346 -9.48 37.28 19.70
C LYS A 346 -10.63 36.42 19.12
N GLY A 347 -11.06 35.38 19.82
CA GLY A 347 -12.16 34.51 19.42
C GLY A 347 -11.76 33.37 18.48
N LEU A 348 -10.48 33.06 18.35
CA LEU A 348 -10.04 31.90 17.57
C LEU A 348 -10.17 30.60 18.39
N THR A 349 -10.53 29.53 17.72
CA THR A 349 -10.33 28.18 18.24
C THR A 349 -8.84 27.86 18.16
N VAL A 350 -8.24 27.55 19.30
CA VAL A 350 -6.81 27.21 19.44
C VAL A 350 -6.68 25.76 19.87
N ILE A 351 -6.15 24.92 19.00
CA ILE A 351 -5.94 23.49 19.25
C ILE A 351 -4.44 23.24 19.37
N VAL A 352 -4.06 22.59 20.46
CA VAL A 352 -2.66 22.30 20.76
C VAL A 352 -2.40 20.80 20.64
N ASP A 353 -1.36 20.43 19.91
CA ASP A 353 -0.91 19.04 19.86
C ASP A 353 -0.47 18.55 21.25
N ARG A 354 -0.73 17.28 21.54
CA ARG A 354 -0.41 16.64 22.82
C ARG A 354 1.03 16.89 23.26
N ALA A 355 2.02 16.72 22.35
CA ALA A 355 3.42 16.93 22.67
C ALA A 355 3.77 18.42 22.89
N ALA A 356 3.09 19.34 22.21
CA ALA A 356 3.25 20.77 22.42
C ALA A 356 2.62 21.25 23.74
N SER A 357 1.54 20.59 24.19
CA SER A 357 0.80 20.97 25.41
C SER A 357 1.59 20.80 26.72
N VAL A 358 2.61 19.94 26.70
CA VAL A 358 3.48 19.68 27.89
C VAL A 358 4.77 20.49 27.90
N LEU A 359 4.96 21.36 26.90
CA LEU A 359 6.12 22.25 26.88
C LEU A 359 6.01 23.35 27.95
N SER A 360 7.14 23.71 28.53
CA SER A 360 7.34 24.86 29.41
C SER A 360 8.48 25.71 28.91
N ASP A 361 8.43 27.01 29.17
CA ASP A 361 9.48 27.98 28.81
C ASP A 361 9.85 27.93 27.31
N PHE A 362 8.86 27.70 26.45
CA PHE A 362 9.07 27.48 25.01
C PHE A 362 9.21 28.77 24.20
N VAL A 363 9.73 28.62 23.00
CA VAL A 363 9.82 29.71 22.00
C VAL A 363 8.60 29.68 21.11
N ALA A 364 8.01 30.83 20.82
CA ALA A 364 6.88 31.00 19.91
C ALA A 364 6.99 32.33 19.15
N GLY A 365 6.21 32.51 18.09
CA GLY A 365 6.00 33.82 17.48
C GLY A 365 5.41 34.81 18.50
N ALA A 366 5.67 36.09 18.31
CA ALA A 366 5.17 37.15 19.21
C ALA A 366 3.93 37.89 18.67
N ASN A 367 3.34 37.42 17.56
CA ASN A 367 2.26 38.09 16.83
C ASN A 367 2.62 39.48 16.30
N GLU A 368 3.89 39.79 16.24
CA GLU A 368 4.46 41.01 15.64
C GLU A 368 5.52 40.60 14.62
N ALA A 369 5.58 41.31 13.50
CA ALA A 369 6.61 41.07 12.49
C ALA A 369 8.03 41.20 13.08
N ASP A 370 8.91 40.30 12.68
CA ASP A 370 10.32 40.25 13.10
C ASP A 370 10.54 40.07 14.61
N LYS A 371 9.55 39.48 15.33
CA LYS A 371 9.68 39.22 16.76
C LYS A 371 9.21 37.79 17.13
N HIS A 372 9.96 37.22 18.07
CA HIS A 372 9.57 36.00 18.77
C HIS A 372 9.52 36.21 20.29
N ALA A 373 8.82 35.33 20.99
CA ALA A 373 8.76 35.30 22.44
C ALA A 373 9.50 34.09 22.96
N THR A 374 10.30 34.25 24.01
CA THR A 374 10.96 33.17 24.76
C THR A 374 10.40 33.06 26.17
N GLY A 375 10.51 31.91 26.81
CA GLY A 375 9.97 31.68 28.14
C GLY A 375 8.44 31.68 28.17
N VAL A 376 7.81 31.33 27.05
CA VAL A 376 6.33 31.26 26.95
C VAL A 376 5.82 30.00 27.66
N ASN A 377 4.73 30.15 28.39
CA ASN A 377 4.09 29.05 29.09
C ASN A 377 2.59 29.05 28.88
N TRP A 378 2.04 27.85 28.65
CA TRP A 378 0.61 27.64 28.59
C TRP A 378 -0.08 28.03 29.91
N GLU A 379 -1.29 28.57 29.81
CA GLU A 379 -2.15 29.04 30.91
C GLU A 379 -1.64 30.31 31.63
N ARG A 380 -0.33 30.53 31.65
CA ARG A 380 0.24 31.79 32.16
C ARG A 380 0.22 32.91 31.11
N ASP A 381 0.74 32.60 29.90
CA ASP A 381 0.98 33.59 28.85
C ASP A 381 0.08 33.38 27.62
N ALA A 382 -0.43 32.16 27.44
CA ALA A 382 -1.24 31.77 26.29
C ALA A 382 -2.31 30.77 26.72
N GLN A 383 -3.53 30.95 26.20
CA GLN A 383 -4.65 30.04 26.41
C GLN A 383 -4.83 29.14 25.17
N TYR A 384 -5.46 28.01 25.36
CA TYR A 384 -5.90 27.09 24.29
C TYR A 384 -7.33 26.63 24.52
N THR A 385 -8.00 26.22 23.43
CA THR A 385 -9.37 25.71 23.49
C THR A 385 -9.37 24.22 23.82
N GLU A 386 -8.47 23.45 23.20
CA GLU A 386 -8.44 21.99 23.30
C GLU A 386 -7.03 21.43 23.03
N ILE A 387 -6.75 20.26 23.60
CA ILE A 387 -5.58 19.45 23.30
C ILE A 387 -6.04 18.28 22.41
N TYR A 388 -5.39 18.10 21.28
CA TYR A 388 -5.75 17.06 20.32
C TYR A 388 -4.49 16.38 19.72
N ASP A 389 -4.63 15.17 19.18
CA ASP A 389 -3.56 14.48 18.46
C ASP A 389 -3.50 15.01 17.02
N LEU A 390 -2.54 15.87 16.73
CA LEU A 390 -2.42 16.58 15.46
C LEU A 390 -1.21 16.16 14.62
N ARG A 391 -0.28 15.39 15.18
CA ARG A 391 1.00 15.14 14.53
C ARG A 391 1.14 13.73 13.97
N ASN A 392 2.04 13.56 13.03
CA ASN A 392 2.57 12.25 12.69
C ASN A 392 3.38 11.69 13.87
N VAL A 393 3.30 10.39 14.08
CA VAL A 393 4.23 9.70 14.97
C VAL A 393 5.64 9.73 14.38
N VAL A 394 6.64 9.67 15.23
CA VAL A 394 8.05 9.60 14.84
C VAL A 394 8.71 8.39 15.49
N GLU A 395 9.84 7.98 14.94
CA GLU A 395 10.62 6.87 15.50
C GLU A 395 11.01 7.15 16.95
N GLY A 396 10.80 6.17 17.83
CA GLY A 396 11.04 6.30 19.27
C GLY A 396 9.85 6.79 20.09
N ASP A 397 8.73 7.20 19.46
CA ASP A 397 7.50 7.47 20.21
C ASP A 397 7.02 6.23 20.98
N VAL A 398 6.33 6.45 22.09
CA VAL A 398 5.71 5.36 22.84
C VAL A 398 4.61 4.71 22.01
N SER A 399 4.59 3.37 21.97
CA SER A 399 3.54 2.64 21.29
C SER A 399 2.16 2.91 21.90
N PRO A 400 1.10 3.12 21.11
CA PRO A 400 -0.25 3.41 21.61
C PRO A 400 -0.83 2.35 22.55
N ASP A 401 -0.39 1.09 22.45
CA ASP A 401 -0.79 0.01 23.34
C ASP A 401 0.02 -0.03 24.65
N GLY A 402 0.92 0.93 24.85
CA GLY A 402 1.77 1.04 26.05
C GLY A 402 2.92 0.05 26.11
N LYS A 403 3.21 -0.67 25.03
CA LYS A 403 4.27 -1.68 24.97
C LYS A 403 5.35 -1.28 23.98
N GLY A 404 6.54 -0.97 24.47
CA GLY A 404 7.69 -0.58 23.67
C GLY A 404 7.55 0.79 23.01
N THR A 405 8.37 1.02 22.01
CA THR A 405 8.43 2.25 21.21
C THR A 405 8.16 1.95 19.74
N LEU A 406 7.86 2.99 18.98
CA LEU A 406 7.59 2.86 17.55
C LEU A 406 8.88 2.87 16.73
N GLN A 407 8.95 1.95 15.78
CA GLN A 407 9.88 1.97 14.63
C GLN A 407 9.09 2.28 13.37
N ILE A 408 9.69 3.02 12.44
CA ILE A 408 9.06 3.35 11.17
C ILE A 408 9.79 2.64 10.04
N LYS A 409 9.04 1.93 9.18
CA LYS A 409 9.56 1.23 8.01
C LYS A 409 8.70 1.51 6.79
N ARG A 410 9.33 1.45 5.62
CA ARG A 410 8.62 1.58 4.35
C ARG A 410 7.87 0.29 4.02
N GLY A 411 6.64 0.44 3.53
CA GLY A 411 5.78 -0.64 3.10
C GLY A 411 5.20 -0.41 1.70
N ILE A 412 4.97 -1.52 0.99
CA ILE A 412 4.22 -1.55 -0.27
C ILE A 412 2.83 -2.10 0.05
N GLU A 413 1.80 -1.31 -0.11
CA GLU A 413 0.42 -1.75 0.05
C GLU A 413 0.04 -2.75 -1.05
N VAL A 414 -0.16 -4.01 -0.69
CA VAL A 414 -0.54 -5.09 -1.61
C VAL A 414 -2.00 -5.51 -1.49
N GLY A 415 -2.62 -5.21 -0.37
CA GLY A 415 -4.03 -5.50 -0.11
C GLY A 415 -4.63 -4.53 0.89
N HIS A 416 -5.94 -4.33 0.78
CA HIS A 416 -6.70 -3.45 1.65
C HIS A 416 -8.11 -4.01 1.85
N ILE A 417 -8.57 -4.04 3.09
CA ILE A 417 -9.91 -4.49 3.45
C ILE A 417 -10.66 -3.40 4.19
N PHE A 418 -11.95 -3.23 3.88
CA PHE A 418 -12.77 -2.12 4.35
C PHE A 418 -14.10 -2.59 4.91
N GLN A 419 -14.54 -1.94 5.98
CA GLN A 419 -15.93 -1.96 6.44
C GLN A 419 -16.64 -0.74 5.85
N LEU A 420 -17.31 -0.89 4.70
CA LEU A 420 -17.96 0.21 3.97
C LEU A 420 -19.22 0.75 4.67
N GLY A 421 -19.84 -0.09 5.51
CA GLY A 421 -21.14 0.24 6.08
C GLY A 421 -22.23 0.30 5.01
N LYS A 422 -23.00 1.38 4.99
CA LYS A 422 -24.17 1.56 4.10
C LYS A 422 -23.97 2.60 3.01
N LYS A 423 -22.78 3.16 2.87
CA LYS A 423 -22.51 4.26 1.93
C LYS A 423 -23.04 3.98 0.52
N TYR A 424 -22.67 2.85 -0.07
CA TYR A 424 -23.08 2.50 -1.43
C TYR A 424 -24.50 1.92 -1.48
N SER A 425 -24.87 1.09 -0.52
CA SER A 425 -26.18 0.46 -0.48
C SER A 425 -27.31 1.46 -0.25
N GLU A 426 -27.10 2.52 0.54
CA GLU A 426 -28.06 3.62 0.68
C GLU A 426 -28.17 4.43 -0.62
N ALA A 427 -27.04 4.83 -1.19
CA ALA A 427 -27.01 5.64 -2.39
C ALA A 427 -27.69 4.94 -3.59
N LEU A 428 -27.45 3.63 -3.76
CA LEU A 428 -28.02 2.83 -4.85
C LEU A 428 -29.33 2.10 -4.48
N GLY A 429 -29.87 2.31 -3.28
CA GLY A 429 -31.13 1.72 -2.85
C GLY A 429 -31.09 0.19 -2.72
N CYS A 430 -29.95 -0.39 -2.34
CA CYS A 430 -29.80 -1.84 -2.16
C CYS A 430 -30.40 -2.30 -0.83
N LYS A 431 -31.57 -2.94 -0.89
CA LYS A 431 -32.36 -3.39 0.26
C LYS A 431 -32.81 -4.82 0.09
N VAL A 432 -32.91 -5.52 1.22
CA VAL A 432 -33.50 -6.86 1.31
C VAL A 432 -34.67 -6.86 2.27
N LEU A 433 -35.56 -7.84 2.15
CA LEU A 433 -36.60 -8.06 3.13
C LEU A 433 -35.99 -8.67 4.41
N GLY A 434 -36.08 -7.95 5.52
CA GLY A 434 -35.59 -8.38 6.82
C GLY A 434 -36.45 -9.47 7.48
N LYS A 435 -36.01 -9.99 8.62
CA LYS A 435 -36.76 -10.99 9.41
C LYS A 435 -38.13 -10.48 9.89
N ASP A 436 -38.22 -9.18 10.11
CA ASP A 436 -39.43 -8.47 10.54
C ASP A 436 -40.39 -8.13 9.38
N GLY A 437 -40.06 -8.56 8.14
CA GLY A 437 -40.84 -8.28 6.94
C GLY A 437 -40.70 -6.87 6.40
N LYS A 438 -39.73 -6.06 6.91
CA LYS A 438 -39.47 -4.70 6.43
C LYS A 438 -38.27 -4.64 5.51
N PRO A 439 -38.25 -3.71 4.54
CA PRO A 439 -37.07 -3.44 3.73
C PRO A 439 -35.90 -2.94 4.61
N THR A 440 -34.76 -3.61 4.53
CA THR A 440 -33.56 -3.27 5.29
C THR A 440 -32.41 -3.00 4.32
N VAL A 441 -31.77 -1.83 4.47
CA VAL A 441 -30.57 -1.48 3.71
C VAL A 441 -29.42 -2.40 4.14
N VAL A 442 -28.76 -3.02 3.19
CA VAL A 442 -27.66 -3.94 3.48
C VAL A 442 -26.39 -3.20 3.89
N THR A 443 -25.59 -3.83 4.76
CA THR A 443 -24.27 -3.36 5.18
C THR A 443 -23.23 -4.04 4.33
N MET A 444 -22.18 -3.33 3.89
CA MET A 444 -21.21 -3.80 2.92
C MET A 444 -19.78 -3.79 3.45
N GLY A 445 -18.98 -4.74 2.96
CA GLY A 445 -17.52 -4.74 3.06
C GLY A 445 -16.89 -4.83 1.66
N CYS A 446 -15.63 -4.38 1.54
CA CYS A 446 -14.87 -4.55 0.32
C CYS A 446 -13.41 -4.93 0.61
N TYR A 447 -12.82 -5.76 -0.25
CA TYR A 447 -11.55 -6.43 0.03
C TYR A 447 -10.72 -6.55 -1.25
N GLY A 448 -9.67 -5.74 -1.39
CA GLY A 448 -8.84 -5.66 -2.59
C GLY A 448 -7.44 -6.22 -2.42
N ILE A 449 -6.91 -6.85 -3.47
CA ILE A 449 -5.49 -7.23 -3.61
C ILE A 449 -5.01 -6.77 -4.99
N GLY A 450 -3.94 -6.00 -5.03
CA GLY A 450 -3.26 -5.63 -6.27
C GLY A 450 -2.41 -6.79 -6.79
N VAL A 451 -2.97 -7.66 -7.63
CA VAL A 451 -2.33 -8.90 -8.08
C VAL A 451 -1.01 -8.63 -8.80
N THR A 452 -0.99 -7.68 -9.72
CA THR A 452 0.21 -7.27 -10.44
C THR A 452 1.25 -6.63 -9.52
N ARG A 453 0.79 -5.86 -8.52
CA ARG A 453 1.66 -5.26 -7.49
C ARG A 453 2.30 -6.31 -6.58
N VAL A 454 1.59 -7.38 -6.25
CA VAL A 454 2.11 -8.51 -5.46
C VAL A 454 3.32 -9.13 -6.14
N VAL A 455 3.30 -9.32 -7.46
CA VAL A 455 4.45 -9.86 -8.22
C VAL A 455 5.68 -8.97 -8.06
N ALA A 456 5.52 -7.66 -8.24
CA ALA A 456 6.61 -6.70 -8.04
C ALA A 456 7.13 -6.70 -6.59
N SER A 457 6.21 -6.74 -5.62
CA SER A 457 6.56 -6.76 -4.19
C SER A 457 7.34 -8.01 -3.78
N ALA A 458 7.02 -9.16 -4.37
CA ALA A 458 7.77 -10.39 -4.15
C ALA A 458 9.22 -10.27 -4.63
N ILE A 459 9.45 -9.57 -5.73
CA ILE A 459 10.81 -9.30 -6.24
C ILE A 459 11.55 -8.33 -5.34
N GLU A 460 10.89 -7.26 -4.86
CA GLU A 460 11.50 -6.27 -3.95
C GLU A 460 12.06 -6.90 -2.65
N GLN A 461 11.51 -8.01 -2.21
CA GLN A 461 12.00 -8.77 -1.06
C GLN A 461 12.96 -9.92 -1.40
N ASN A 462 13.02 -10.33 -2.66
CA ASN A 462 13.69 -11.57 -3.06
C ASN A 462 14.52 -11.39 -4.33
N PHE A 463 15.71 -10.84 -4.19
CA PHE A 463 16.66 -10.63 -5.28
C PHE A 463 18.10 -10.63 -4.78
N ASP A 464 19.03 -10.74 -5.71
CA ASP A 464 20.46 -10.46 -5.54
C ASP A 464 21.01 -9.74 -6.78
N ASP A 465 22.33 -9.55 -6.84
CA ASP A 465 23.01 -8.91 -7.97
C ASP A 465 22.90 -9.69 -9.29
N LYS A 466 22.54 -10.98 -9.25
CA LYS A 466 22.35 -11.83 -10.42
C LYS A 466 20.93 -11.80 -10.97
N GLY A 467 19.94 -11.50 -10.14
CA GLY A 467 18.54 -11.45 -10.56
C GLY A 467 17.52 -11.78 -9.47
N ILE A 468 16.37 -12.26 -9.90
CA ILE A 468 15.25 -12.61 -9.03
C ILE A 468 15.53 -13.90 -8.24
N ILE A 469 15.00 -13.98 -7.03
CA ILE A 469 15.00 -15.19 -6.20
C ILE A 469 13.56 -15.50 -5.79
N TRP A 470 12.81 -16.20 -6.64
CA TRP A 470 11.40 -16.45 -6.38
C TRP A 470 11.15 -17.31 -5.14
N PRO A 471 10.11 -16.99 -4.33
CA PRO A 471 9.46 -18.00 -3.51
C PRO A 471 8.98 -19.15 -4.39
N LEU A 472 9.19 -20.40 -3.95
CA LEU A 472 8.92 -21.59 -4.77
C LEU A 472 7.48 -21.63 -5.31
N ALA A 473 6.52 -21.19 -4.50
CA ALA A 473 5.09 -21.23 -4.84
C ALA A 473 4.72 -20.42 -6.09
N ILE A 474 5.50 -19.38 -6.43
CA ILE A 474 5.21 -18.47 -7.55
C ILE A 474 6.31 -18.42 -8.61
N ALA A 475 7.36 -19.23 -8.48
CA ALA A 475 8.41 -19.30 -9.48
C ALA A 475 7.83 -19.66 -10.86
N PRO A 476 8.30 -19.03 -11.96
CA PRO A 476 7.75 -19.26 -13.30
C PRO A 476 7.95 -20.73 -13.76
N PHE A 477 9.04 -21.33 -13.35
CA PHE A 477 9.35 -22.75 -13.40
C PHE A 477 10.01 -23.14 -12.09
N GLU A 478 9.76 -24.36 -11.59
CA GLU A 478 10.39 -24.85 -10.36
C GLU A 478 11.80 -25.38 -10.62
N VAL A 479 11.97 -26.06 -11.74
CA VAL A 479 13.20 -26.76 -12.11
C VAL A 479 13.57 -26.44 -13.55
N ALA A 480 14.85 -26.16 -13.79
CA ALA A 480 15.45 -26.10 -15.13
C ALA A 480 16.46 -27.24 -15.33
N ILE A 481 16.34 -27.95 -16.42
CA ILE A 481 17.26 -28.99 -16.85
C ILE A 481 18.08 -28.47 -18.04
N VAL A 482 19.38 -28.49 -17.94
CA VAL A 482 20.33 -28.01 -18.96
C VAL A 482 21.22 -29.15 -19.45
N PRO A 483 20.90 -29.79 -20.60
CA PRO A 483 21.83 -30.74 -21.21
C PRO A 483 23.00 -30.00 -21.83
N MET A 484 24.24 -30.42 -21.47
CA MET A 484 25.46 -29.86 -22.02
C MET A 484 25.78 -30.47 -23.37
N ASN A 485 26.12 -29.61 -24.34
CA ASN A 485 26.46 -30.02 -25.69
C ASN A 485 25.40 -30.93 -26.36
N ALA A 486 24.13 -30.67 -26.13
CA ALA A 486 23.02 -31.50 -26.60
C ALA A 486 23.06 -31.80 -28.11
N HIS A 487 23.54 -30.85 -28.93
CA HIS A 487 23.71 -31.03 -30.38
C HIS A 487 24.83 -31.98 -30.78
N LYS A 488 25.79 -32.27 -29.86
CA LYS A 488 26.95 -33.13 -30.10
C LYS A 488 26.92 -34.40 -29.26
N SER A 489 26.10 -34.44 -28.23
CA SER A 489 25.97 -35.56 -27.32
C SER A 489 24.52 -36.03 -27.23
N PRO A 490 24.10 -37.00 -28.03
CA PRO A 490 22.78 -37.60 -27.90
C PRO A 490 22.52 -38.17 -26.51
N ARG A 491 23.53 -38.65 -25.83
CA ARG A 491 23.46 -39.20 -24.47
C ARG A 491 23.02 -38.20 -23.42
N THR A 492 23.54 -36.97 -23.45
CA THR A 492 23.12 -35.92 -22.50
C THR A 492 21.70 -35.47 -22.77
N LEU A 493 21.30 -35.38 -24.04
CA LEU A 493 19.92 -35.03 -24.42
C LEU A 493 18.93 -36.11 -23.99
N GLU A 494 19.22 -37.38 -24.23
CA GLU A 494 18.36 -38.52 -23.82
C GLU A 494 18.19 -38.58 -22.30
N ALA A 495 19.28 -38.38 -21.53
CA ALA A 495 19.21 -38.31 -20.06
C ALA A 495 18.37 -37.13 -19.59
N ALA A 496 18.48 -35.96 -20.24
CA ALA A 496 17.68 -34.78 -19.93
C ALA A 496 16.18 -34.99 -20.24
N GLU A 497 15.87 -35.60 -21.38
CA GLU A 497 14.48 -35.97 -21.74
C GLU A 497 13.86 -36.94 -20.74
N THR A 498 14.62 -37.94 -20.31
CA THR A 498 14.18 -38.91 -19.31
C THR A 498 13.87 -38.24 -17.98
N LEU A 499 14.81 -37.43 -17.47
CA LEU A 499 14.63 -36.71 -16.21
C LEU A 499 13.47 -35.69 -16.32
N TYR A 500 13.33 -34.99 -17.46
CA TYR A 500 12.24 -34.08 -17.72
C TYR A 500 10.89 -34.77 -17.62
N ALA A 501 10.73 -35.93 -18.27
CA ALA A 501 9.48 -36.69 -18.20
C ALA A 501 9.16 -37.18 -16.77
N GLU A 502 10.18 -37.68 -16.05
CA GLU A 502 10.02 -38.14 -14.66
C GLU A 502 9.58 -37.01 -13.71
N LEU A 503 10.24 -35.83 -13.79
CA LEU A 503 9.90 -34.69 -12.94
C LEU A 503 8.50 -34.13 -13.27
N GLN A 504 8.13 -34.11 -14.56
CA GLN A 504 6.76 -33.73 -14.94
C GLN A 504 5.72 -34.71 -14.38
N ALA A 505 5.99 -36.02 -14.47
CA ALA A 505 5.12 -37.04 -13.89
C ALA A 505 4.99 -36.93 -12.36
N ALA A 506 6.06 -36.45 -11.71
CA ALA A 506 6.07 -36.15 -10.27
C ALA A 506 5.40 -34.81 -9.91
N GLY A 507 4.85 -34.08 -10.89
CA GLY A 507 4.10 -32.83 -10.67
C GLY A 507 4.94 -31.56 -10.57
N PHE A 508 6.21 -31.59 -11.00
CA PHE A 508 7.04 -30.40 -11.09
C PHE A 508 6.79 -29.60 -12.37
N ASP A 509 6.89 -28.29 -12.25
CA ASP A 509 6.87 -27.36 -13.39
C ASP A 509 8.30 -27.20 -13.93
N VAL A 510 8.60 -27.92 -15.00
CA VAL A 510 9.97 -28.12 -15.50
C VAL A 510 10.21 -27.38 -16.81
N LEU A 511 11.34 -26.68 -16.89
CA LEU A 511 11.91 -26.12 -18.13
C LEU A 511 13.08 -27.01 -18.59
N LEU A 512 13.00 -27.53 -19.81
CA LEU A 512 14.13 -28.18 -20.47
C LEU A 512 14.81 -27.16 -21.40
N ASP A 513 16.06 -26.79 -21.09
CA ASP A 513 16.80 -25.83 -21.90
C ASP A 513 17.55 -26.51 -23.03
N ASP A 514 16.82 -26.85 -24.08
CA ASP A 514 17.24 -27.50 -25.30
C ASP A 514 17.73 -26.52 -26.40
N ARG A 515 17.93 -25.23 -26.05
CA ARG A 515 18.43 -24.23 -27.00
C ARG A 515 19.86 -24.52 -27.44
N ASP A 516 20.19 -24.14 -28.68
CA ASP A 516 21.58 -24.13 -29.18
C ASP A 516 22.30 -22.84 -28.76
N GLU A 517 22.52 -22.72 -27.44
CA GLU A 517 23.16 -21.56 -26.82
C GLU A 517 24.34 -21.98 -25.95
N ARG A 518 25.29 -21.06 -25.76
CA ARG A 518 26.43 -21.28 -24.88
C ARG A 518 25.96 -21.47 -23.43
N PRO A 519 26.62 -22.35 -22.65
CA PRO A 519 26.25 -22.58 -21.24
C PRO A 519 26.12 -21.31 -20.41
N GLY A 520 27.06 -20.36 -20.57
CA GLY A 520 27.02 -19.08 -19.84
C GLY A 520 25.76 -18.24 -20.13
N VAL A 521 25.24 -18.28 -21.37
CA VAL A 521 24.00 -17.61 -21.73
C VAL A 521 22.82 -18.28 -21.04
N LYS A 522 22.74 -19.63 -21.11
CA LYS A 522 21.68 -20.39 -20.45
C LYS A 522 21.66 -20.14 -18.93
N PHE A 523 22.85 -20.20 -18.29
CA PHE A 523 22.94 -19.98 -16.84
C PHE A 523 22.57 -18.56 -16.43
N SER A 524 23.00 -17.56 -17.19
CA SER A 524 22.64 -16.16 -16.95
C SER A 524 21.12 -15.93 -17.08
N ASP A 525 20.50 -16.51 -18.10
CA ASP A 525 19.05 -16.44 -18.28
C ASP A 525 18.28 -17.09 -17.11
N LEU A 526 18.75 -18.23 -16.61
CA LEU A 526 18.13 -18.93 -15.50
C LEU A 526 18.33 -18.19 -14.16
N GLU A 527 19.48 -17.56 -13.97
CA GLU A 527 19.75 -16.75 -12.76
C GLU A 527 18.91 -15.48 -12.73
N ILE A 528 18.84 -14.74 -13.85
CA ILE A 528 18.06 -13.49 -13.88
C ILE A 528 16.55 -13.73 -13.76
N THR A 529 16.05 -14.83 -14.34
CA THR A 529 14.65 -15.23 -14.24
C THR A 529 14.28 -15.87 -12.90
N GLY A 530 15.27 -16.22 -12.10
CA GLY A 530 15.09 -16.67 -10.72
C GLY A 530 14.55 -18.09 -10.55
N ILE A 531 14.82 -19.01 -11.51
CA ILE A 531 14.35 -20.39 -11.40
C ILE A 531 15.04 -21.08 -10.20
N PRO A 532 14.27 -21.67 -9.26
CA PRO A 532 14.81 -22.16 -7.99
C PRO A 532 15.84 -23.27 -8.10
N HIS A 533 15.62 -24.24 -8.99
CA HIS A 533 16.48 -25.43 -9.12
C HIS A 533 17.06 -25.55 -10.51
N ARG A 534 18.38 -25.58 -10.62
CA ARG A 534 19.08 -25.83 -11.87
C ARG A 534 19.79 -27.17 -11.82
N ILE A 535 19.53 -28.03 -12.81
CA ILE A 535 20.13 -29.32 -12.99
C ILE A 535 20.89 -29.32 -14.31
N VAL A 536 22.21 -29.53 -14.28
CA VAL A 536 23.04 -29.61 -15.47
C VAL A 536 23.44 -31.07 -15.71
N ILE A 537 23.27 -31.52 -16.93
CA ILE A 537 23.61 -32.89 -17.35
C ILE A 537 24.77 -32.83 -18.34
N GLY A 538 25.92 -33.31 -17.90
CA GLY A 538 27.11 -33.43 -18.71
C GLY A 538 27.58 -34.89 -18.80
N GLU A 539 28.39 -35.23 -19.82
CA GLU A 539 28.88 -36.58 -20.03
C GLU A 539 29.69 -37.14 -18.85
N LYS A 540 30.55 -36.32 -18.25
CA LYS A 540 31.34 -36.73 -17.07
C LYS A 540 30.44 -37.07 -15.87
N GLY A 541 29.37 -36.30 -15.68
CA GLY A 541 28.38 -36.57 -14.63
C GLY A 541 27.66 -37.90 -14.89
N LEU A 542 27.25 -38.14 -16.14
CA LEU A 542 26.61 -39.39 -16.52
C LEU A 542 27.52 -40.60 -16.32
N ASP A 543 28.82 -40.49 -16.62
CA ASP A 543 29.80 -41.53 -16.36
C ASP A 543 29.96 -41.83 -14.87
N ALA A 544 29.85 -40.81 -14.02
CA ALA A 544 29.89 -40.92 -12.56
C ALA A 544 28.52 -41.24 -11.91
N GLY A 545 27.43 -41.31 -12.68
CA GLY A 545 26.08 -41.50 -12.17
C GLY A 545 25.55 -40.31 -11.37
N THR A 546 26.03 -39.08 -11.68
CA THR A 546 25.68 -37.85 -10.95
C THR A 546 25.14 -36.77 -11.86
N PHE A 547 24.39 -35.85 -11.26
CA PHE A 547 23.90 -34.60 -11.86
C PHE A 547 24.53 -33.41 -11.15
N GLU A 548 24.88 -32.37 -11.89
CA GLU A 548 25.31 -31.12 -11.29
C GLU A 548 24.06 -30.32 -10.90
N TYR A 549 23.91 -30.08 -9.61
CA TYR A 549 22.77 -29.34 -9.04
C TYR A 549 23.23 -28.01 -8.47
N LYS A 550 22.42 -26.98 -8.68
CA LYS A 550 22.56 -25.68 -8.02
C LYS A 550 21.19 -25.08 -7.71
N GLY A 551 20.95 -24.86 -6.43
CA GLY A 551 19.82 -24.01 -5.99
C GLY A 551 20.06 -22.54 -6.29
N ARG A 552 19.03 -21.75 -6.48
CA ARG A 552 19.16 -20.31 -6.84
C ARG A 552 19.91 -19.49 -5.78
N ARG A 553 19.84 -19.88 -4.53
CA ARG A 553 20.56 -19.23 -3.40
C ARG A 553 21.94 -19.81 -3.12
N ASP A 554 22.29 -20.93 -3.76
CA ASP A 554 23.57 -21.60 -3.50
C ASP A 554 24.72 -20.81 -4.14
N ALA A 555 25.84 -20.70 -3.43
CA ALA A 555 27.03 -20.06 -3.97
C ALA A 555 27.63 -20.89 -5.11
N GLU A 556 27.69 -22.21 -4.93
CA GLU A 556 28.33 -23.16 -5.86
C GLU A 556 27.40 -24.33 -6.20
N SER A 557 27.68 -24.98 -7.33
CA SER A 557 27.06 -26.24 -7.72
C SER A 557 27.68 -27.43 -7.01
N VAL A 558 26.92 -28.51 -6.88
CA VAL A 558 27.35 -29.80 -6.32
C VAL A 558 26.98 -30.93 -7.25
N ASN A 559 27.83 -31.96 -7.33
CA ASN A 559 27.52 -33.19 -8.06
C ASN A 559 26.86 -34.19 -7.09
N ILE A 560 25.64 -34.60 -7.38
CA ILE A 560 24.84 -35.45 -6.51
C ILE A 560 24.18 -36.59 -7.29
N SER A 561 23.82 -37.67 -6.60
CA SER A 561 23.07 -38.78 -7.18
C SER A 561 21.65 -38.36 -7.52
N LYS A 562 20.92 -39.19 -8.26
CA LYS A 562 19.54 -38.95 -8.61
C LYS A 562 18.65 -38.93 -7.35
N GLU A 563 18.90 -39.84 -6.40
CA GLU A 563 18.16 -39.91 -5.13
C GLU A 563 18.34 -38.62 -4.31
N GLU A 564 19.57 -38.15 -4.18
CA GLU A 564 19.88 -36.90 -3.49
C GLU A 564 19.28 -35.68 -4.19
N LEU A 565 19.24 -35.68 -5.53
CA LEU A 565 18.61 -34.63 -6.32
C LEU A 565 17.10 -34.56 -6.03
N LEU A 566 16.43 -35.72 -6.11
CA LEU A 566 14.99 -35.78 -5.84
C LEU A 566 14.66 -35.37 -4.41
N ALA A 567 15.49 -35.71 -3.43
CA ALA A 567 15.34 -35.25 -2.05
C ALA A 567 15.51 -33.73 -1.90
N LYS A 568 16.47 -33.12 -2.64
CA LYS A 568 16.68 -31.66 -2.59
C LYS A 568 15.55 -30.82 -3.20
N ILE A 569 14.90 -31.33 -4.25
CA ILE A 569 13.81 -30.61 -4.93
C ILE A 569 12.43 -31.00 -4.42
N ALA A 570 12.32 -31.95 -3.49
CA ALA A 570 11.03 -32.37 -2.90
C ALA A 570 10.28 -31.17 -2.29
N LYS A 571 8.96 -31.16 -2.51
CA LYS A 571 8.05 -30.08 -2.01
C LYS A 571 7.74 -30.25 -0.54
#